data_398ee0a12b1ebf98e793d057aafb3067
#
_entry.id   398ee0a12b1ebf98e793d057aafb3067
#
_cell.length_a   1.000
_cell.length_b   1.000
_cell.length_c   1.000
_cell.angle_alpha   90.00
_cell.angle_beta   90.00
_cell.angle_gamma   90.00
#
_symmetry.space_group_name_H-M   'P 1'
#
loop_
_entity.id
_entity.type
_entity.pdbx_description
1 polymer ?
#
loop_
_entity_poly.entity_id
_entity_poly.type
_entity_poly.pdbx_seq_one_letter_code
_entity_poly.pdbx_strand_id
1 'polypeptide(L)'
;MGGLGSAPLPPLGPEDHLLGADEDEPLIVYADYECPHCAVLHARLVRDGGSWAFRHFPVRSKHPRAWAAACAAEAAALQGAFRQMHMALYADRARLEDPHLWERARALGLDVERFDADRRSDAVLARVRRDFESGVRAGVVTTPTVFERGAMRPSAPDEM
;
A
#
# COMPACT_ATOMS: atom_id res chain seq x y z
N MET A 1 -13.64 -26.83 -2.24
CA MET A 1 -14.59 -25.91 -1.63
C MET A 1 -13.92 -24.60 -1.30
N GLY A 2 -14.37 -23.56 -1.91
CA GLY A 2 -13.88 -22.24 -1.60
C GLY A 2 -14.12 -21.91 -0.14
N GLY A 3 -13.16 -21.25 0.52
CA GLY A 3 -13.37 -20.73 1.84
C GLY A 3 -14.56 -19.78 1.87
N LEU A 4 -15.13 -19.58 3.04
CA LEU A 4 -16.27 -18.71 3.25
C LEU A 4 -16.06 -17.34 2.60
N GLY A 5 -16.79 -17.09 1.50
CA GLY A 5 -16.89 -15.78 0.90
C GLY A 5 -15.65 -15.26 0.18
N SER A 6 -14.68 -16.12 -0.15
CA SER A 6 -13.52 -15.62 -0.90
C SER A 6 -13.90 -15.42 -2.36
N ALA A 7 -13.97 -14.14 -2.74
CA ALA A 7 -14.04 -13.76 -4.14
C ALA A 7 -12.65 -13.93 -4.77
N PRO A 8 -12.57 -14.11 -6.10
CA PRO A 8 -11.28 -14.13 -6.77
C PRO A 8 -10.50 -12.85 -6.51
N LEU A 9 -9.18 -12.97 -6.37
CA LEU A 9 -8.30 -11.81 -6.31
C LEU A 9 -8.46 -10.99 -7.58
N PRO A 10 -8.76 -9.69 -7.49
CA PRO A 10 -8.81 -8.85 -8.69
C PRO A 10 -7.47 -8.89 -9.43
N PRO A 11 -7.46 -9.17 -10.74
CA PRO A 11 -6.23 -9.18 -11.51
C PRO A 11 -5.58 -7.80 -11.53
N LEU A 12 -4.32 -7.74 -11.92
CA LEU A 12 -3.62 -6.48 -12.13
C LEU A 12 -4.37 -5.63 -13.16
N GLY A 13 -4.57 -4.38 -12.81
CA GLY A 13 -5.23 -3.40 -13.66
C GLY A 13 -4.38 -2.13 -13.81
N PRO A 14 -4.82 -1.19 -14.67
CA PRO A 14 -4.07 0.04 -14.95
C PRO A 14 -3.94 0.96 -13.74
N GLU A 15 -4.75 0.74 -12.71
CA GLU A 15 -4.73 1.56 -11.50
C GLU A 15 -3.76 1.03 -10.44
N ASP A 16 -3.26 -0.19 -10.62
CA ASP A 16 -2.32 -0.78 -9.67
C ASP A 16 -0.97 -0.07 -9.73
N HIS A 17 -0.38 0.14 -8.56
CA HIS A 17 0.94 0.75 -8.44
C HIS A 17 2.01 -0.33 -8.52
N LEU A 18 2.66 -0.42 -9.67
CA LEU A 18 3.76 -1.36 -9.90
C LEU A 18 5.07 -0.77 -9.42
N LEU A 19 5.81 -1.55 -8.65
CA LEU A 19 7.08 -1.18 -8.04
C LEU A 19 8.14 -2.22 -8.38
N GLY A 20 9.39 -1.80 -8.33
CA GLY A 20 10.53 -2.67 -8.60
C GLY A 20 10.82 -2.85 -10.09
N ALA A 21 11.37 -4.00 -10.44
CA ALA A 21 11.74 -4.32 -11.81
C ALA A 21 10.50 -4.55 -12.69
N ASP A 22 10.66 -4.34 -14.00
CA ASP A 22 9.61 -4.64 -14.96
C ASP A 22 9.62 -6.15 -15.25
N GLU A 23 8.76 -6.88 -14.57
CA GLU A 23 8.64 -8.33 -14.72
C GLU A 23 7.21 -8.70 -15.15
N ASP A 24 7.07 -9.81 -15.89
CA ASP A 24 5.81 -10.24 -16.48
C ASP A 24 4.75 -10.62 -15.44
N GLU A 25 5.18 -11.14 -14.28
CA GLU A 25 4.28 -11.61 -13.23
C GLU A 25 4.67 -11.02 -11.88
N PRO A 26 4.31 -9.74 -11.61
CA PRO A 26 4.60 -9.14 -10.32
C PRO A 26 3.80 -9.80 -9.20
N LEU A 27 4.36 -9.78 -8.01
CA LEU A 27 3.61 -10.13 -6.80
C LEU A 27 2.52 -9.09 -6.56
N ILE A 28 1.45 -9.47 -5.86
CA ILE A 28 0.47 -8.51 -5.35
C ILE A 28 0.60 -8.50 -3.84
N VAL A 29 0.84 -7.32 -3.28
CA VAL A 29 1.09 -7.15 -1.85
C VAL A 29 0.02 -6.25 -1.25
N TYR A 30 -0.74 -6.80 -0.31
CA TYR A 30 -1.66 -6.02 0.54
C TYR A 30 -0.92 -5.66 1.82
N ALA A 31 -0.77 -4.38 2.08
CA ALA A 31 0.03 -3.91 3.21
C ALA A 31 -0.40 -2.52 3.69
N ASP A 32 0.13 -2.11 4.83
CA ASP A 32 -0.11 -0.80 5.39
C ASP A 32 1.20 -0.16 5.87
N TYR A 33 1.24 1.17 5.85
CA TYR A 33 2.46 1.93 6.11
C TYR A 33 2.87 1.97 7.58
N GLU A 34 1.96 1.71 8.49
CA GLU A 34 2.27 1.71 9.93
C GLU A 34 2.71 0.34 10.44
N CYS A 35 2.43 -0.71 9.67
CA CYS A 35 2.71 -2.09 10.04
C CYS A 35 4.22 -2.39 10.00
N PRO A 36 4.83 -2.84 11.12
CA PRO A 36 6.27 -3.14 11.15
C PRO A 36 6.66 -4.32 10.25
N HIS A 37 5.81 -5.34 10.16
CA HIS A 37 6.06 -6.49 9.28
C HIS A 37 5.99 -6.10 7.80
N CYS A 38 5.11 -5.16 7.46
CA CYS A 38 5.03 -4.62 6.10
C CYS A 38 6.31 -3.85 5.73
N ALA A 39 6.87 -3.10 6.67
CA ALA A 39 8.13 -2.39 6.46
C ALA A 39 9.30 -3.37 6.21
N VAL A 40 9.34 -4.49 6.94
CA VAL A 40 10.34 -5.53 6.74
C VAL A 40 10.21 -6.15 5.36
N LEU A 41 8.99 -6.50 4.95
CA LEU A 41 8.75 -7.05 3.61
C LEU A 41 9.15 -6.06 2.52
N HIS A 42 8.76 -4.79 2.67
CA HIS A 42 9.12 -3.74 1.74
C HIS A 42 10.65 -3.66 1.55
N ALA A 43 11.40 -3.65 2.64
CA ALA A 43 12.86 -3.59 2.59
C ALA A 43 13.45 -4.80 1.85
N ARG A 44 12.89 -5.99 2.06
CA ARG A 44 13.30 -7.21 1.36
C ARG A 44 13.04 -7.13 -0.14
N LEU A 45 11.83 -6.69 -0.52
CA LEU A 45 11.46 -6.56 -1.93
C LEU A 45 12.36 -5.57 -2.66
N VAL A 46 12.66 -4.44 -2.02
CA VAL A 46 13.59 -3.45 -2.59
C VAL A 46 14.99 -4.02 -2.74
N ARG A 47 15.49 -4.73 -1.74
CA ARG A 47 16.82 -5.33 -1.74
C ARG A 47 16.95 -6.43 -2.81
N ASP A 48 15.95 -7.30 -2.89
CA ASP A 48 16.02 -8.49 -3.74
C ASP A 48 15.69 -8.19 -5.20
N GLY A 49 15.08 -7.04 -5.50
CA GLY A 49 14.94 -6.55 -6.87
C GLY A 49 13.81 -7.18 -7.68
N GLY A 50 12.80 -7.73 -7.06
CA GLY A 50 11.62 -8.24 -7.75
C GLY A 50 10.67 -7.13 -8.19
N SER A 51 9.51 -7.51 -8.72
CA SER A 51 8.43 -6.57 -9.01
C SER A 51 7.18 -6.92 -8.20
N TRP A 52 6.46 -5.90 -7.79
CA TRP A 52 5.21 -6.09 -7.04
C TRP A 52 4.24 -4.94 -7.28
N ALA A 53 2.94 -5.26 -7.17
CA ALA A 53 1.88 -4.27 -7.11
C ALA A 53 1.50 -4.07 -5.64
N PHE A 54 1.49 -2.83 -5.19
CA PHE A 54 1.12 -2.48 -3.83
C PHE A 54 -0.37 -2.15 -3.78
N ARG A 55 -1.09 -2.80 -2.86
CA ARG A 55 -2.50 -2.51 -2.59
C ARG A 55 -2.67 -2.16 -1.12
N HIS A 56 -3.44 -1.11 -0.85
CA HIS A 56 -3.66 -0.62 0.49
C HIS A 56 -4.54 -1.55 1.31
N PHE A 57 -4.07 -1.91 2.49
CA PHE A 57 -4.86 -2.65 3.47
C PHE A 57 -4.62 -2.07 4.88
N PRO A 58 -5.06 -0.82 5.11
CA PRO A 58 -4.84 -0.17 6.40
C PRO A 58 -5.70 -0.79 7.49
N VAL A 59 -5.05 -1.38 8.49
CA VAL A 59 -5.73 -2.05 9.61
C VAL A 59 -5.95 -1.05 10.74
N ARG A 60 -7.06 -0.31 10.66
CA ARG A 60 -7.37 0.80 11.58
C ARG A 60 -7.37 0.42 13.04
N SER A 61 -7.81 -0.79 13.37
CA SER A 61 -7.89 -1.27 14.75
C SER A 61 -6.53 -1.41 15.41
N LYS A 62 -5.48 -1.66 14.64
CA LYS A 62 -4.11 -1.82 15.13
C LYS A 62 -3.22 -0.64 14.78
N HIS A 63 -3.50 0.02 13.67
CA HIS A 63 -2.64 1.03 13.07
C HIS A 63 -3.49 2.28 12.74
N PRO A 64 -3.75 3.16 13.74
CA PRO A 64 -4.70 4.26 13.55
C PRO A 64 -4.28 5.30 12.50
N ARG A 65 -2.99 5.37 12.16
CA ARG A 65 -2.47 6.31 11.16
C ARG A 65 -2.32 5.71 9.77
N ALA A 66 -2.57 4.41 9.62
CA ALA A 66 -2.37 3.69 8.35
C ALA A 66 -3.27 4.21 7.24
N TRP A 67 -4.53 4.56 7.56
CA TRP A 67 -5.47 5.08 6.58
C TRP A 67 -5.02 6.44 6.02
N ALA A 68 -4.63 7.36 6.88
CA ALA A 68 -4.13 8.67 6.45
C ALA A 68 -2.85 8.55 5.61
N ALA A 69 -1.97 7.63 5.97
CA ALA A 69 -0.76 7.36 5.19
C ALA A 69 -1.10 6.80 3.79
N ALA A 70 -2.06 5.88 3.71
CA ALA A 70 -2.54 5.35 2.43
C ALA A 70 -3.10 6.46 1.54
N CYS A 71 -3.91 7.35 2.12
CA CYS A 71 -4.46 8.52 1.40
C CYS A 71 -3.34 9.47 0.94
N ALA A 72 -2.30 9.65 1.74
CA ALA A 72 -1.15 10.46 1.35
C ALA A 72 -0.42 9.87 0.14
N ALA A 73 -0.26 8.56 0.10
CA ALA A 73 0.35 7.89 -1.05
C ALA A 73 -0.49 8.08 -2.32
N GLU A 74 -1.82 7.96 -2.23
CA GLU A 74 -2.70 8.16 -3.37
C GLU A 74 -2.76 9.62 -3.82
N ALA A 75 -2.73 10.57 -2.89
CA ALA A 75 -2.65 11.99 -3.24
C ALA A 75 -1.36 12.32 -3.99
N ALA A 76 -0.25 11.75 -3.54
CA ALA A 76 1.02 11.88 -4.25
C ALA A 76 0.96 11.24 -5.64
N ALA A 77 0.25 10.12 -5.79
CA ALA A 77 0.04 9.46 -7.08
C ALA A 77 -0.63 10.37 -8.09
N LEU A 78 -1.57 11.21 -7.64
CA LEU A 78 -2.26 12.18 -8.50
C LEU A 78 -1.30 13.24 -9.06
N GLN A 79 -0.12 13.42 -8.45
CA GLN A 79 0.93 14.30 -8.93
C GLN A 79 2.13 13.51 -9.51
N GLY A 80 1.93 12.23 -9.83
CA GLY A 80 2.95 11.40 -10.45
C GLY A 80 4.06 10.93 -9.51
N ALA A 81 3.83 10.95 -8.19
CA ALA A 81 4.87 10.68 -7.18
C ALA A 81 4.51 9.56 -6.20
N PHE A 82 3.75 8.55 -6.66
CA PHE A 82 3.39 7.43 -5.79
C PHE A 82 4.63 6.75 -5.21
N ARG A 83 5.54 6.33 -6.08
CA ARG A 83 6.74 5.60 -5.66
C ARG A 83 7.55 6.38 -4.63
N GLN A 84 7.78 7.66 -4.89
CA GLN A 84 8.56 8.52 -4.02
C GLN A 84 7.90 8.67 -2.63
N MET A 85 6.59 8.87 -2.60
CA MET A 85 5.86 8.97 -1.32
C MET A 85 5.84 7.61 -0.61
N HIS A 86 5.62 6.54 -1.33
CA HIS A 86 5.63 5.17 -0.81
C HIS A 86 6.96 4.87 -0.09
N MET A 87 8.07 5.16 -0.74
CA MET A 87 9.40 4.97 -0.16
C MET A 87 9.61 5.87 1.06
N ALA A 88 9.17 7.13 1.01
CA ALA A 88 9.31 8.07 2.10
C ALA A 88 8.48 7.67 3.33
N LEU A 89 7.29 7.12 3.13
CA LEU A 89 6.44 6.65 4.23
C LEU A 89 7.08 5.48 4.97
N TYR A 90 7.61 4.50 4.25
CA TYR A 90 8.30 3.38 4.89
C TYR A 90 9.64 3.76 5.50
N ALA A 91 10.29 4.80 5.00
CA ALA A 91 11.56 5.28 5.57
C ALA A 91 11.41 5.83 6.98
N ASP A 92 10.24 6.35 7.33
CA ASP A 92 9.97 6.89 8.67
C ASP A 92 8.50 6.68 9.06
N ARG A 93 8.15 5.44 9.34
CA ARG A 93 6.77 5.07 9.70
C ARG A 93 6.34 5.50 11.10
N ALA A 94 7.25 6.04 11.89
CA ALA A 94 6.92 6.61 13.19
C ALA A 94 6.28 8.00 13.08
N ARG A 95 6.48 8.70 11.97
CA ARG A 95 6.01 10.06 11.74
C ARG A 95 5.01 10.10 10.60
N LEU A 96 3.76 9.78 10.91
CA LEU A 96 2.67 9.69 9.94
C LEU A 96 1.53 10.68 10.22
N GLU A 97 1.72 11.64 11.14
CA GLU A 97 0.76 12.70 11.41
C GLU A 97 0.83 13.79 10.34
N ASP A 98 -0.18 14.64 10.30
CA ASP A 98 -0.35 15.68 9.28
C ASP A 98 0.91 16.51 9.00
N PRO A 99 1.60 17.09 10.02
CA PRO A 99 2.79 17.88 9.73
C PRO A 99 3.87 17.09 8.99
N HIS A 100 4.03 15.84 9.34
CA HIS A 100 5.04 14.96 8.72
C HIS A 100 4.64 14.54 7.30
N LEU A 101 3.34 14.41 7.03
CA LEU A 101 2.84 14.16 5.68
C LEU A 101 3.08 15.37 4.78
N TRP A 102 2.81 16.58 5.27
CA TRP A 102 3.09 17.82 4.53
C TRP A 102 4.58 18.01 4.26
N GLU A 103 5.43 17.69 5.24
CA GLU A 103 6.88 17.77 5.09
C GLU A 103 7.38 16.87 3.97
N ARG A 104 6.85 15.65 3.88
CA ARG A 104 7.19 14.73 2.79
C ARG A 104 6.77 15.28 1.45
N ALA A 105 5.54 15.78 1.35
CA ALA A 105 5.05 16.37 0.10
C ALA A 105 5.93 17.53 -0.34
N ARG A 106 6.34 18.38 0.59
CA ARG A 106 7.25 19.50 0.31
C ARG A 106 8.62 19.00 -0.14
N ALA A 107 9.18 18.03 0.56
CA ALA A 107 10.49 17.47 0.22
C ALA A 107 10.51 16.81 -1.16
N LEU A 108 9.37 16.26 -1.59
CA LEU A 108 9.21 15.65 -2.92
C LEU A 108 8.92 16.68 -4.02
N GLY A 109 8.80 17.96 -3.68
CA GLY A 109 8.51 19.00 -4.66
C GLY A 109 7.06 19.05 -5.12
N LEU A 110 6.14 18.46 -4.36
CA LEU A 110 4.72 18.45 -4.71
C LEU A 110 4.05 19.78 -4.36
N ASP A 111 2.94 20.05 -5.03
CA ASP A 111 2.02 21.12 -4.61
C ASP A 111 1.37 20.68 -3.30
N VAL A 112 1.78 21.27 -2.18
CA VAL A 112 1.35 20.85 -0.84
C VAL A 112 -0.13 21.14 -0.59
N GLU A 113 -0.65 22.27 -1.07
CA GLU A 113 -2.07 22.60 -0.92
C GLU A 113 -2.94 21.61 -1.68
N ARG A 114 -2.57 21.28 -2.90
CA ARG A 114 -3.25 20.28 -3.72
C ARG A 114 -3.15 18.90 -3.06
N PHE A 115 -1.97 18.52 -2.60
CA PHE A 115 -1.75 17.25 -1.89
C PHE A 115 -2.68 17.15 -0.68
N ASP A 116 -2.78 18.20 0.14
CA ASP A 116 -3.59 18.19 1.34
C ASP A 116 -5.09 18.09 1.02
N ALA A 117 -5.54 18.79 -0.02
CA ALA A 117 -6.92 18.68 -0.50
C ALA A 117 -7.20 17.28 -1.07
N ASP A 118 -6.32 16.77 -1.91
CA ASP A 118 -6.51 15.47 -2.57
C ASP A 118 -6.53 14.30 -1.58
N ARG A 119 -5.69 14.30 -0.57
CA ARG A 119 -5.67 13.21 0.42
C ARG A 119 -6.96 13.13 1.26
N ARG A 120 -7.76 14.19 1.25
CA ARG A 120 -9.05 14.25 1.94
C ARG A 120 -10.23 14.10 0.98
N SER A 121 -9.97 13.96 -0.31
CA SER A 121 -11.00 13.90 -1.35
C SER A 121 -11.73 12.57 -1.35
N ASP A 122 -12.98 12.60 -1.82
CA ASP A 122 -13.79 11.40 -1.96
C ASP A 122 -13.14 10.39 -2.91
N ALA A 123 -12.49 10.86 -3.98
CA ALA A 123 -11.82 10.01 -4.96
C ALA A 123 -10.68 9.22 -4.33
N VAL A 124 -9.83 9.86 -3.51
CA VAL A 124 -8.72 9.20 -2.82
C VAL A 124 -9.23 8.23 -1.77
N LEU A 125 -10.21 8.65 -0.97
CA LEU A 125 -10.83 7.77 0.03
C LEU A 125 -11.43 6.53 -0.63
N ALA A 126 -12.13 6.70 -1.75
CA ALA A 126 -12.73 5.59 -2.49
C ALA A 126 -11.65 4.64 -3.05
N ARG A 127 -10.53 5.19 -3.52
CA ARG A 127 -9.41 4.39 -4.04
C ARG A 127 -8.83 3.49 -2.96
N VAL A 128 -8.55 4.04 -1.78
CA VAL A 128 -8.02 3.26 -0.64
C VAL A 128 -9.05 2.21 -0.20
N ARG A 129 -10.30 2.60 -0.09
CA ARG A 129 -11.38 1.68 0.30
C ARG A 129 -11.52 0.53 -0.69
N ARG A 130 -11.41 0.79 -1.98
CA ARG A 130 -11.49 -0.24 -3.02
C ARG A 130 -10.39 -1.30 -2.83
N ASP A 131 -9.16 -0.89 -2.59
CA ASP A 131 -8.08 -1.83 -2.32
C ASP A 131 -8.36 -2.66 -1.07
N PHE A 132 -8.74 -2.00 0.01
CA PHE A 132 -9.05 -2.66 1.27
C PHE A 132 -10.17 -3.70 1.11
N GLU A 133 -11.28 -3.31 0.49
CA GLU A 133 -12.41 -4.21 0.27
C GLU A 133 -12.05 -5.38 -0.64
N SER A 134 -11.23 -5.14 -1.66
CA SER A 134 -10.75 -6.22 -2.53
C SER A 134 -9.92 -7.24 -1.76
N GLY A 135 -9.09 -6.76 -0.83
CA GLY A 135 -8.31 -7.63 0.05
C GLY A 135 -9.20 -8.46 0.97
N VAL A 136 -10.20 -7.83 1.58
CA VAL A 136 -11.17 -8.54 2.44
C VAL A 136 -11.84 -9.66 1.66
N ARG A 137 -12.34 -9.35 0.46
CA ARG A 137 -13.01 -10.34 -0.39
C ARG A 137 -12.08 -11.46 -0.85
N ALA A 138 -10.80 -11.16 -1.06
CA ALA A 138 -9.80 -12.15 -1.45
C ALA A 138 -9.27 -12.99 -0.27
N GLY A 139 -9.74 -12.73 0.95
CA GLY A 139 -9.36 -13.51 2.13
C GLY A 139 -8.21 -12.93 2.92
N VAL A 140 -7.80 -11.69 2.67
CA VAL A 140 -6.76 -11.03 3.47
C VAL A 140 -7.30 -10.74 4.86
N VAL A 141 -6.61 -11.23 5.88
CA VAL A 141 -6.99 -11.04 7.29
C VAL A 141 -5.87 -10.40 8.12
N THR A 142 -4.69 -10.32 7.57
CA THR A 142 -3.51 -9.75 8.23
C THR A 142 -2.60 -9.07 7.21
N THR A 143 -1.69 -8.24 7.66
CA THR A 143 -0.69 -7.58 6.83
C THR A 143 0.73 -7.94 7.27
N PRO A 144 1.66 -8.09 6.33
CA PRO A 144 1.42 -8.11 4.89
C PRO A 144 0.80 -9.43 4.41
N THR A 145 0.07 -9.40 3.31
CA THR A 145 -0.37 -10.61 2.60
C THR A 145 0.10 -10.52 1.16
N VAL A 146 0.75 -11.57 0.69
CA VAL A 146 1.35 -11.63 -0.64
C VAL A 146 0.65 -12.69 -1.47
N PHE A 147 0.27 -12.30 -2.68
CA PHE A 147 -0.25 -13.22 -3.69
C PHE A 147 0.78 -13.39 -4.80
N GLU A 148 1.01 -14.61 -5.19
CA GLU A 148 1.87 -14.97 -6.32
C GLU A 148 1.06 -15.81 -7.30
N ARG A 149 0.95 -15.34 -8.53
CA ARG A 149 0.19 -16.01 -9.59
C ARG A 149 -1.25 -16.32 -9.14
N GLY A 150 -1.88 -15.37 -8.46
CA GLY A 150 -3.25 -15.49 -7.98
C GLY A 150 -3.43 -16.30 -6.70
N ALA A 151 -2.38 -16.88 -6.15
CA ALA A 151 -2.44 -17.69 -4.93
C ALA A 151 -1.81 -16.97 -3.75
N MET A 152 -2.48 -17.01 -2.60
CA MET A 152 -1.94 -16.44 -1.37
C MET A 152 -0.73 -17.25 -0.92
N ARG A 153 0.39 -16.57 -0.67
CA ARG A 153 1.57 -17.20 -0.08
C ARG A 153 1.36 -17.47 1.40
N PRO A 154 1.85 -18.59 1.93
CA PRO A 154 1.89 -18.76 3.39
C PRO A 154 2.83 -17.73 4.01
N SER A 155 2.49 -17.23 5.21
CA SER A 155 3.35 -16.31 5.95
C SER A 155 4.61 -17.03 6.38
N ALA A 156 5.77 -16.42 6.11
CA ALA A 156 7.02 -16.94 6.64
C ALA A 156 7.12 -16.68 8.15
N PRO A 157 7.72 -17.60 8.91
CA PRO A 157 7.82 -17.43 10.36
C PRO A 157 8.50 -16.14 10.80
N ASP A 158 9.41 -15.64 10.00
CA ASP A 158 10.15 -14.40 10.25
C ASP A 158 9.42 -13.13 9.77
N GLU A 159 8.24 -13.28 9.16
CA GLU A 159 7.37 -12.17 8.79
C GLU A 159 6.26 -11.93 9.82
N MET A 160 6.21 -12.79 10.83
CA MET A 160 5.22 -12.65 11.90
C MET A 160 5.75 -11.79 13.07
#